data_db6cb65a3f015c74daec1b79188b7e33
#
_entry.id   db6cb65a3f015c74daec1b79188b7e33
#
_cell.length_a   1.000
_cell.length_b   1.000
_cell.length_c   1.000
_cell.angle_alpha   90.00
_cell.angle_beta   90.00
_cell.angle_gamma   90.00
#
_symmetry.space_group_name_H-M   'P 1'
#
loop_
_entity.id
_entity.type
_entity.pdbx_description
1 polymer ?
#
loop_
_entity_poly.entity_id
_entity_poly.type
_entity_poly.pdbx_seq_one_letter_code
_entity_poly.pdbx_strand_id
1 'polypeptide(L)'
;MRKRFERHGNYSSHCNFEFKFYANSDDKEFKRHDTVTYSNLVQSLTLSDAYRDVLGLRTDFHAIANGSKLWYIAESVLDDYLRKLPKSELNVFDAVHAREDVKPGFIEGGFTLWDGSKDLVDYLSKYFSERMCGKNVLEVGCGCGLPGIFAIKAGARLVRFQDYNSEVLKCWTIPNVIINSGSQNDADSHNEHTQLEFYSGDWFHLSKLWQSSANVKFDYIFTSETIYRTDLYERLHNILETSLCQSGIVLLACKASYGPGGNIFDWLTYVENLGVFQTTTFKLTTSGVMRYIVKMIRA
;
A
#
# COMPACT_ATOMS: atom_id res chain seq x y z
N MET A 1 -1.84 23.76 -31.28
CA MET A 1 -0.42 23.74 -30.84
C MET A 1 -0.36 22.97 -29.53
N ARG A 2 -0.02 21.68 -29.59
CA ARG A 2 0.19 20.83 -28.40
C ARG A 2 1.64 20.97 -27.97
N LYS A 3 1.91 21.56 -26.80
CA LYS A 3 3.24 21.54 -26.20
C LYS A 3 3.47 20.16 -25.59
N ARG A 4 4.35 19.37 -26.20
CA ARG A 4 4.98 18.19 -25.64
C ARG A 4 5.91 18.66 -24.52
N PHE A 5 5.65 18.28 -23.28
CA PHE A 5 6.62 18.39 -22.20
C PHE A 5 7.52 17.17 -22.25
N GLU A 6 8.68 17.30 -22.90
CA GLU A 6 9.80 16.37 -22.72
C GLU A 6 10.47 16.74 -21.39
N ARG A 7 10.26 15.92 -20.37
CA ARG A 7 11.06 15.94 -19.15
C ARG A 7 12.13 14.84 -19.26
N HIS A 8 13.29 15.18 -19.76
CA HIS A 8 14.50 14.41 -19.50
C HIS A 8 15.05 14.85 -18.14
N GLY A 9 14.64 14.18 -17.06
CA GLY A 9 15.26 14.30 -15.74
C GLY A 9 16.31 13.20 -15.59
N ASN A 10 17.58 13.58 -15.40
CA ASN A 10 18.62 12.67 -14.91
C ASN A 10 18.30 12.31 -13.47
N TYR A 11 17.77 11.09 -13.24
CA TYR A 11 17.57 10.54 -11.92
C TYR A 11 18.90 9.99 -11.39
N SER A 12 19.58 10.72 -10.51
CA SER A 12 20.75 10.22 -9.79
C SER A 12 20.30 9.57 -8.48
N SER A 13 20.42 8.33 -8.43
CA SER A 13 20.99 7.31 -7.56
C SER A 13 20.79 7.38 -6.04
N HIS A 14 20.45 6.22 -5.51
CA HIS A 14 20.62 5.65 -4.15
C HIS A 14 19.40 5.58 -3.23
N CYS A 15 18.27 5.05 -3.73
CA CYS A 15 17.31 4.39 -2.86
C CYS A 15 17.49 2.87 -3.01
N ASN A 16 17.68 2.15 -1.91
CA ASN A 16 17.74 0.69 -1.93
C ASN A 16 16.29 0.16 -1.83
N PHE A 17 15.86 -0.54 -2.88
CA PHE A 17 14.55 -1.21 -2.92
C PHE A 17 14.75 -2.72 -2.78
N GLU A 18 14.02 -3.36 -1.89
CA GLU A 18 13.99 -4.82 -1.78
C GLU A 18 12.63 -5.33 -2.27
N PHE A 19 12.65 -6.14 -3.36
CA PHE A 19 11.47 -6.83 -3.88
C PHE A 19 11.44 -8.26 -3.37
N LYS A 20 10.35 -8.63 -2.71
CA LYS A 20 10.07 -10.03 -2.36
C LYS A 20 8.69 -10.38 -2.88
N PHE A 21 8.64 -11.14 -3.97
CA PHE A 21 7.41 -11.73 -4.46
C PHE A 21 7.25 -13.12 -3.86
N TYR A 22 6.16 -13.34 -3.15
CA TYR A 22 5.75 -14.66 -2.70
C TYR A 22 4.54 -15.06 -3.54
N ALA A 23 4.73 -15.97 -4.48
CA ALA A 23 3.66 -16.53 -5.28
C ALA A 23 2.73 -17.41 -4.43
N ASN A 24 1.48 -17.52 -4.82
CA ASN A 24 0.50 -18.43 -4.21
C ASN A 24 1.01 -19.87 -4.17
N SER A 25 0.56 -20.62 -3.19
CA SER A 25 1.02 -21.93 -2.68
C SER A 25 1.19 -23.09 -3.67
N ASP A 26 0.93 -22.93 -4.96
CA ASP A 26 1.05 -24.00 -5.95
C ASP A 26 2.36 -23.97 -6.76
N ASP A 27 3.17 -22.92 -6.65
CA ASP A 27 4.45 -22.84 -7.32
C ASP A 27 5.59 -23.30 -6.40
N LYS A 28 6.17 -24.46 -6.71
CA LYS A 28 7.25 -25.13 -5.99
C LYS A 28 8.63 -24.45 -6.08
N GLU A 29 8.73 -23.18 -6.43
CA GLU A 29 10.02 -22.48 -6.46
C GLU A 29 10.05 -21.25 -5.56
N PHE A 30 10.28 -21.49 -4.27
CA PHE A 30 10.85 -20.51 -3.36
C PHE A 30 12.32 -20.27 -3.71
N LYS A 31 12.63 -19.40 -4.64
CA LYS A 31 14.01 -18.98 -4.87
C LYS A 31 14.12 -17.51 -5.24
N ARG A 32 14.92 -16.83 -4.42
CA ARG A 32 15.68 -15.61 -4.53
C ARG A 32 15.13 -14.39 -3.80
N HIS A 33 15.92 -14.04 -2.77
CA HIS A 33 15.98 -12.68 -2.24
C HIS A 33 16.83 -11.86 -3.23
N ASP A 34 16.21 -11.00 -4.01
CA ASP A 34 16.93 -10.02 -4.80
C ASP A 34 16.78 -8.66 -4.12
N THR A 35 17.86 -8.16 -3.53
CA THR A 35 17.95 -6.77 -3.11
C THR A 35 18.06 -5.91 -4.35
N VAL A 36 17.02 -5.12 -4.63
CA VAL A 36 16.94 -4.31 -5.84
C VAL A 36 17.17 -2.85 -5.47
N THR A 37 18.19 -2.23 -6.04
CA THR A 37 18.41 -0.77 -5.93
C THR A 37 17.40 -0.03 -6.80
N TYR A 38 17.19 1.28 -6.57
CA TYR A 38 16.30 2.11 -7.40
C TYR A 38 16.62 1.97 -8.90
N SER A 39 17.91 1.99 -9.25
CA SER A 39 18.37 1.78 -10.63
C SER A 39 17.97 0.38 -11.16
N ASN A 40 18.07 -0.64 -10.32
CA ASN A 40 17.67 -2.00 -10.69
C ASN A 40 16.13 -2.14 -10.74
N LEU A 41 15.39 -1.38 -9.91
CA LEU A 41 13.94 -1.33 -9.98
C LEU A 41 13.47 -0.70 -11.29
N VAL A 42 14.00 0.46 -11.63
CA VAL A 42 13.75 1.11 -12.91
C VAL A 42 14.20 0.20 -14.06
N GLN A 43 15.33 -0.50 -13.95
CA GLN A 43 15.77 -1.49 -14.93
C GLN A 43 14.90 -2.74 -14.96
N SER A 44 14.40 -3.25 -13.82
CA SER A 44 13.49 -4.40 -13.80
C SER A 44 12.09 -4.04 -14.31
N LEU A 45 11.62 -2.83 -14.06
CA LEU A 45 10.43 -2.25 -14.71
C LEU A 45 10.67 -1.99 -16.20
N THR A 46 11.94 -1.82 -16.63
CA THR A 46 12.31 -1.65 -18.03
C THR A 46 12.61 -2.98 -18.75
N LEU A 47 12.66 -4.10 -18.04
CA LEU A 47 12.81 -5.43 -18.66
C LEU A 47 11.49 -5.93 -19.28
N SER A 48 10.34 -5.43 -18.82
CA SER A 48 9.09 -5.55 -19.54
C SER A 48 8.73 -4.14 -20.07
N ASP A 49 8.74 -3.95 -21.39
CA ASP A 49 8.32 -2.69 -22.01
C ASP A 49 6.91 -2.26 -21.57
N ALA A 50 6.08 -3.21 -21.15
CA ALA A 50 4.75 -3.02 -20.61
C ALA A 50 4.72 -2.12 -19.34
N TYR A 51 5.70 -2.19 -18.45
CA TYR A 51 5.71 -1.38 -17.23
C TYR A 51 6.33 0.00 -17.40
N ARG A 52 7.06 0.22 -18.49
CA ARG A 52 7.66 1.53 -18.81
C ARG A 52 6.59 2.57 -19.12
N ASP A 53 5.54 2.15 -19.79
CA ASP A 53 4.46 3.01 -20.25
C ASP A 53 3.57 3.48 -19.09
N VAL A 54 3.52 2.73 -17.98
CA VAL A 54 2.75 3.10 -16.78
C VAL A 54 3.24 4.42 -16.18
N LEU A 55 4.55 4.68 -16.16
CA LEU A 55 5.11 5.92 -15.63
C LEU A 55 4.78 7.16 -16.47
N GLY A 56 4.37 6.97 -17.73
CA GLY A 56 3.92 8.02 -18.63
C GLY A 56 2.41 8.32 -18.55
N LEU A 57 1.65 7.60 -17.71
CA LEU A 57 0.22 7.81 -17.58
C LEU A 57 -0.10 9.12 -16.85
N ARG A 58 -1.31 9.63 -17.09
CA ARG A 58 -1.82 10.81 -16.38
C ARG A 58 -1.89 10.54 -14.88
N THR A 59 -1.42 11.51 -14.09
CA THR A 59 -1.51 11.49 -12.64
C THR A 59 -2.59 12.43 -12.13
N ASP A 60 -3.19 12.05 -11.00
CA ASP A 60 -3.98 12.89 -10.12
C ASP A 60 -3.22 13.07 -8.78
N PHE A 61 -3.77 13.82 -7.85
CA PHE A 61 -3.15 14.02 -6.55
C PHE A 61 -4.19 14.11 -5.44
N HIS A 62 -3.76 13.71 -4.23
CA HIS A 62 -4.44 14.02 -2.98
C HIS A 62 -3.67 15.14 -2.25
N ALA A 63 -4.34 16.25 -1.95
CA ALA A 63 -3.73 17.37 -1.20
C ALA A 63 -3.83 17.10 0.30
N ILE A 64 -2.73 17.25 1.03
CA ILE A 64 -2.67 17.07 2.48
C ILE A 64 -2.65 18.38 3.23
N ALA A 65 -2.86 18.36 4.55
CA ALA A 65 -3.10 19.52 5.39
C ALA A 65 -2.03 20.63 5.31
N ASN A 66 -0.76 20.29 5.04
CA ASN A 66 0.32 21.26 4.87
C ASN A 66 0.43 21.86 3.46
N GLY A 67 -0.51 21.54 2.55
CA GLY A 67 -0.52 21.97 1.16
C GLY A 67 0.32 21.11 0.21
N SER A 68 1.07 20.13 0.71
CA SER A 68 1.79 19.18 -0.12
C SER A 68 0.83 18.26 -0.86
N LYS A 69 1.32 17.63 -1.94
CA LYS A 69 0.54 16.72 -2.79
C LYS A 69 1.16 15.33 -2.78
N LEU A 70 0.31 14.32 -2.66
CA LEU A 70 0.64 12.94 -2.94
C LEU A 70 0.11 12.60 -4.33
N TRP A 71 1.02 12.35 -5.26
CA TRP A 71 0.68 12.06 -6.64
C TRP A 71 0.42 10.56 -6.83
N TYR A 72 -0.52 10.23 -7.69
CA TYR A 72 -0.80 8.84 -8.07
C TYR A 72 -1.28 8.77 -9.53
N ILE A 73 -1.06 7.63 -10.17
CA ILE A 73 -1.60 7.37 -11.50
C ILE A 73 -3.11 7.33 -11.39
N ALA A 74 -3.78 8.14 -12.21
CA ALA A 74 -5.24 8.24 -12.20
C ALA A 74 -5.89 6.89 -12.53
N GLU A 75 -6.83 6.47 -11.70
CA GLU A 75 -7.50 5.17 -11.77
C GLU A 75 -8.07 4.85 -13.16
N SER A 76 -8.74 5.83 -13.78
CA SER A 76 -9.34 5.63 -15.10
C SER A 76 -8.34 5.32 -16.21
N VAL A 77 -7.13 5.91 -16.16
CA VAL A 77 -6.10 5.63 -17.17
C VAL A 77 -5.31 4.37 -16.83
N LEU A 78 -5.23 4.00 -15.56
CA LEU A 78 -4.68 2.72 -15.14
C LEU A 78 -5.57 1.56 -15.62
N ASP A 79 -6.90 1.64 -15.45
CA ASP A 79 -7.84 0.65 -15.96
C ASP A 79 -7.71 0.47 -17.49
N ASP A 80 -7.67 1.58 -18.23
CA ASP A 80 -7.46 1.55 -19.69
C ASP A 80 -6.10 0.93 -20.08
N TYR A 81 -5.06 1.13 -19.28
CA TYR A 81 -3.74 0.54 -19.49
C TYR A 81 -3.76 -0.97 -19.22
N LEU A 82 -4.28 -1.40 -18.07
CA LEU A 82 -4.35 -2.81 -17.67
C LEU A 82 -5.14 -3.66 -18.70
N ARG A 83 -6.20 -3.11 -19.27
CA ARG A 83 -6.99 -3.80 -20.32
C ARG A 83 -6.24 -4.03 -21.62
N LYS A 84 -5.17 -3.30 -21.89
CA LYS A 84 -4.33 -3.45 -23.08
C LYS A 84 -3.20 -4.42 -22.90
N LEU A 85 -2.89 -4.80 -21.63
CA LEU A 85 -1.86 -5.79 -21.36
C LEU A 85 -2.28 -7.17 -21.87
N PRO A 86 -1.35 -7.96 -22.43
CA PRO A 86 -1.63 -9.34 -22.82
C PRO A 86 -1.89 -10.22 -21.59
N LYS A 87 -2.71 -11.24 -21.77
CA LYS A 87 -3.06 -12.20 -20.69
C LYS A 87 -1.83 -12.83 -20.04
N SER A 88 -0.74 -13.01 -20.79
CA SER A 88 0.54 -13.56 -20.27
C SER A 88 1.25 -12.64 -19.28
N GLU A 89 0.91 -11.36 -19.25
CA GLU A 89 1.54 -10.36 -18.38
C GLU A 89 0.66 -9.92 -17.20
N LEU A 90 -0.61 -10.34 -17.18
CA LEU A 90 -1.58 -9.95 -16.18
C LEU A 90 -2.35 -11.16 -15.65
N ASN A 91 -1.93 -11.72 -14.51
CA ASN A 91 -2.60 -12.89 -13.90
C ASN A 91 -4.08 -12.62 -13.58
N VAL A 92 -4.42 -11.36 -13.26
CA VAL A 92 -5.79 -10.91 -12.98
C VAL A 92 -6.55 -10.44 -14.22
N PHE A 93 -6.07 -10.79 -15.43
CA PHE A 93 -6.60 -10.34 -16.71
C PHE A 93 -8.12 -10.49 -16.83
N ASP A 94 -8.63 -11.67 -16.48
CA ASP A 94 -10.06 -11.97 -16.65
C ASP A 94 -10.92 -11.09 -15.72
N ALA A 95 -10.47 -10.79 -14.50
CA ALA A 95 -11.18 -9.92 -13.55
C ALA A 95 -11.16 -8.45 -14.02
N VAL A 96 -10.00 -7.95 -14.45
CA VAL A 96 -9.86 -6.58 -15.00
C VAL A 96 -10.78 -6.38 -16.21
N HIS A 97 -10.83 -7.37 -17.11
CA HIS A 97 -11.72 -7.30 -18.27
C HIS A 97 -13.20 -7.42 -17.91
N ALA A 98 -13.54 -8.17 -16.87
CA ALA A 98 -14.91 -8.27 -16.35
C ALA A 98 -15.35 -7.06 -15.50
N ARG A 99 -14.43 -6.13 -15.19
CA ARG A 99 -14.63 -5.01 -14.26
C ARG A 99 -15.02 -5.49 -12.85
N GLU A 100 -14.42 -6.58 -12.42
CA GLU A 100 -14.57 -7.12 -11.09
C GLU A 100 -13.50 -6.50 -10.17
N ASP A 101 -13.87 -5.59 -9.28
CA ASP A 101 -12.93 -5.01 -8.31
C ASP A 101 -12.52 -6.03 -7.25
N VAL A 102 -13.45 -6.89 -6.83
CA VAL A 102 -13.23 -7.92 -5.84
C VAL A 102 -13.76 -9.26 -6.34
N LYS A 103 -12.85 -10.23 -6.48
CA LYS A 103 -13.14 -11.66 -6.71
C LYS A 103 -12.33 -12.44 -5.68
N PRO A 104 -12.97 -12.94 -4.62
CA PRO A 104 -12.27 -13.54 -3.48
C PRO A 104 -11.20 -14.57 -3.86
N GLY A 105 -9.99 -14.37 -3.30
CA GLY A 105 -8.84 -15.23 -3.59
C GLY A 105 -8.21 -15.06 -4.98
N PHE A 106 -8.68 -14.07 -5.77
CA PHE A 106 -8.16 -13.80 -7.10
C PHE A 106 -7.75 -12.33 -7.26
N ILE A 107 -8.68 -11.39 -7.06
CA ILE A 107 -8.41 -9.96 -6.96
C ILE A 107 -9.16 -9.38 -5.77
N GLU A 108 -8.47 -8.61 -4.94
CA GLU A 108 -8.98 -8.14 -3.64
C GLU A 108 -9.11 -6.60 -3.58
N GLY A 109 -9.50 -5.97 -4.70
CA GLY A 109 -9.83 -4.54 -4.76
C GLY A 109 -8.64 -3.58 -4.87
N GLY A 110 -7.42 -4.10 -5.10
CA GLY A 110 -6.19 -3.30 -5.04
C GLY A 110 -6.03 -2.27 -6.16
N PHE A 111 -6.78 -2.35 -7.26
CA PHE A 111 -6.74 -1.36 -8.35
C PHE A 111 -7.75 -0.21 -8.20
N THR A 112 -8.48 -0.15 -7.09
CA THR A 112 -9.43 0.92 -6.78
C THR A 112 -8.89 1.80 -5.65
N LEU A 113 -8.91 3.13 -5.85
CA LEU A 113 -8.54 4.08 -4.81
C LEU A 113 -9.73 4.34 -3.89
N TRP A 114 -9.85 3.53 -2.88
CA TRP A 114 -10.89 3.66 -1.89
C TRP A 114 -10.73 4.92 -1.03
N ASP A 115 -11.84 5.54 -0.66
CA ASP A 115 -11.85 6.76 0.16
C ASP A 115 -11.12 6.60 1.49
N GLY A 116 -11.15 5.41 2.10
CA GLY A 116 -10.44 5.14 3.35
C GLY A 116 -8.94 5.40 3.29
N SER A 117 -8.31 5.19 2.12
CA SER A 117 -6.89 5.50 1.91
C SER A 117 -6.63 7.02 2.02
N LYS A 118 -7.49 7.84 1.41
CA LYS A 118 -7.42 9.31 1.50
C LYS A 118 -7.70 9.79 2.91
N ASP A 119 -8.75 9.26 3.55
CA ASP A 119 -9.11 9.58 4.93
C ASP A 119 -7.96 9.29 5.90
N LEU A 120 -7.26 8.15 5.69
CA LEU A 120 -6.12 7.78 6.51
C LEU A 120 -4.96 8.76 6.32
N VAL A 121 -4.67 9.14 5.08
CA VAL A 121 -3.63 10.16 4.80
C VAL A 121 -3.98 11.50 5.45
N ASP A 122 -5.23 11.96 5.38
CA ASP A 122 -5.66 13.19 6.03
C ASP A 122 -5.49 13.12 7.56
N TYR A 123 -5.85 11.99 8.15
CA TYR A 123 -5.64 11.75 9.58
C TYR A 123 -4.16 11.73 9.95
N LEU A 124 -3.33 11.02 9.17
CA LEU A 124 -1.89 10.95 9.35
C LEU A 124 -1.23 12.33 9.24
N SER A 125 -1.58 13.10 8.22
CA SER A 125 -1.01 14.42 7.98
C SER A 125 -1.33 15.40 9.12
N LYS A 126 -2.49 15.26 9.75
CA LYS A 126 -2.92 16.12 10.86
C LYS A 126 -2.31 15.75 12.21
N TYR A 127 -2.12 14.44 12.48
CA TYR A 127 -1.82 14.00 13.84
C TYR A 127 -0.47 13.24 13.97
N PHE A 128 0.16 12.86 12.86
CA PHE A 128 1.31 11.97 12.87
C PHE A 128 2.50 12.44 12.03
N SER A 129 2.44 13.57 11.33
CA SER A 129 3.51 14.01 10.42
C SER A 129 4.89 14.01 11.08
N GLU A 130 5.01 14.61 12.26
CA GLU A 130 6.30 14.72 12.98
C GLU A 130 6.74 13.41 13.66
N ARG A 131 5.88 12.38 13.66
CA ARG A 131 6.11 11.11 14.38
C ARG A 131 6.69 10.02 13.50
N MET A 132 6.78 10.23 12.18
CA MET A 132 7.20 9.21 11.21
C MET A 132 8.71 9.15 11.03
N CYS A 133 9.44 10.26 11.32
CA CYS A 133 10.88 10.33 11.09
C CYS A 133 11.62 9.19 11.81
N GLY A 134 12.43 8.45 11.05
CA GLY A 134 13.22 7.31 11.54
C GLY A 134 12.42 6.05 11.88
N LYS A 135 11.10 6.01 11.65
CA LYS A 135 10.22 4.90 12.00
C LYS A 135 10.14 3.83 10.93
N ASN A 136 9.80 2.61 11.35
CA ASN A 136 9.44 1.52 10.46
C ASN A 136 7.93 1.51 10.27
N VAL A 137 7.48 1.54 9.03
CA VAL A 137 6.08 1.57 8.65
C VAL A 137 5.75 0.40 7.74
N LEU A 138 4.64 -0.28 8.00
CA LEU A 138 4.05 -1.30 7.13
C LEU A 138 2.68 -0.81 6.66
N GLU A 139 2.42 -0.91 5.36
CA GLU A 139 1.08 -0.74 4.81
C GLU A 139 0.55 -2.08 4.32
N VAL A 140 -0.55 -2.55 4.93
CA VAL A 140 -1.21 -3.83 4.65
C VAL A 140 -2.41 -3.60 3.74
N GLY A 141 -2.49 -4.30 2.61
CA GLY A 141 -3.48 -4.06 1.56
C GLY A 141 -3.29 -2.67 0.95
N CYS A 142 -2.07 -2.39 0.48
CA CYS A 142 -1.66 -1.01 0.16
C CYS A 142 -2.34 -0.42 -1.09
N GLY A 143 -2.77 -1.23 -2.06
CA GLY A 143 -3.35 -0.74 -3.31
C GLY A 143 -2.51 0.38 -3.95
N CYS A 144 -3.07 1.58 -4.01
CA CYS A 144 -2.41 2.78 -4.51
C CYS A 144 -1.16 3.21 -3.71
N GLY A 145 -1.05 2.83 -2.42
CA GLY A 145 0.10 3.08 -1.55
C GLY A 145 0.16 4.48 -0.94
N LEU A 146 -0.91 5.26 -0.92
CA LEU A 146 -0.88 6.66 -0.45
C LEU A 146 -0.43 6.82 1.01
N PRO A 147 -0.92 6.03 2.01
CA PRO A 147 -0.45 6.11 3.39
C PRO A 147 1.04 5.84 3.54
N GLY A 148 1.58 4.83 2.84
CA GLY A 148 3.01 4.53 2.84
C GLY A 148 3.85 5.61 2.16
N ILE A 149 3.37 6.17 1.04
CA ILE A 149 3.99 7.31 0.36
C ILE A 149 4.03 8.53 1.29
N PHE A 150 2.94 8.77 2.05
CA PHE A 150 2.95 9.80 3.08
C PHE A 150 4.06 9.55 4.13
N ALA A 151 4.21 8.31 4.61
CA ALA A 151 5.26 7.97 5.57
C ALA A 151 6.67 8.19 5.01
N ILE A 152 6.91 7.88 3.73
CA ILE A 152 8.18 8.19 3.05
C ILE A 152 8.44 9.70 3.11
N LYS A 153 7.47 10.53 2.69
CA LYS A 153 7.61 12.00 2.72
C LYS A 153 7.79 12.56 4.13
N ALA A 154 7.26 11.89 5.14
CA ALA A 154 7.42 12.23 6.55
C ALA A 154 8.72 11.66 7.19
N GLY A 155 9.64 11.12 6.40
CA GLY A 155 10.99 10.71 6.83
C GLY A 155 11.06 9.34 7.50
N ALA A 156 10.14 8.42 7.22
CA ALA A 156 10.23 7.04 7.70
C ALA A 156 11.55 6.38 7.26
N ARG A 157 12.15 5.58 8.16
CA ARG A 157 13.40 4.85 7.87
C ARG A 157 13.18 3.65 6.96
N LEU A 158 12.06 2.94 7.17
CA LEU A 158 11.64 1.79 6.38
C LEU A 158 10.16 1.91 6.11
N VAL A 159 9.77 1.73 4.84
CA VAL A 159 8.36 1.54 4.47
C VAL A 159 8.22 0.23 3.71
N ARG A 160 7.39 -0.66 4.24
CA ARG A 160 7.01 -1.92 3.60
C ARG A 160 5.59 -1.81 3.08
N PHE A 161 5.42 -2.07 1.79
CA PHE A 161 4.13 -2.16 1.12
C PHE A 161 3.75 -3.62 0.95
N GLN A 162 2.53 -3.96 1.30
CA GLN A 162 1.99 -5.30 1.10
C GLN A 162 0.64 -5.22 0.38
N ASP A 163 0.47 -6.03 -0.66
CA ASP A 163 -0.81 -6.27 -1.31
C ASP A 163 -1.01 -7.75 -1.63
N TYR A 164 -2.25 -8.17 -1.86
CA TYR A 164 -2.53 -9.55 -2.25
C TYR A 164 -1.98 -9.84 -3.64
N ASN A 165 -2.17 -8.93 -4.58
CA ASN A 165 -1.80 -9.06 -5.98
C ASN A 165 -0.46 -8.40 -6.31
N SER A 166 0.47 -9.15 -6.87
CA SER A 166 1.77 -8.62 -7.31
C SER A 166 1.63 -7.56 -8.41
N GLU A 167 0.59 -7.67 -9.22
CA GLU A 167 0.26 -6.73 -10.30
C GLU A 167 -0.12 -5.34 -9.75
N VAL A 168 -0.81 -5.28 -8.61
CA VAL A 168 -1.12 -4.03 -7.92
C VAL A 168 0.17 -3.32 -7.54
N LEU A 169 1.11 -4.04 -6.93
CA LEU A 169 2.42 -3.47 -6.60
C LEU A 169 3.17 -2.97 -7.84
N LYS A 170 3.25 -3.81 -8.88
CA LYS A 170 4.00 -3.51 -10.11
C LYS A 170 3.41 -2.37 -10.92
N CYS A 171 2.08 -2.38 -11.10
CA CYS A 171 1.40 -1.47 -12.01
C CYS A 171 0.95 -0.17 -11.33
N TRP A 172 0.83 -0.14 -10.02
CA TRP A 172 0.31 1.04 -9.34
C TRP A 172 1.14 1.51 -8.16
N THR A 173 1.34 0.68 -7.11
CA THR A 173 2.05 1.11 -5.88
C THR A 173 3.45 1.62 -6.19
N ILE A 174 4.28 0.83 -6.88
CA ILE A 174 5.66 1.18 -7.18
C ILE A 174 5.77 2.40 -8.09
N PRO A 175 5.02 2.48 -9.21
CA PRO A 175 5.00 3.68 -10.02
C PRO A 175 4.62 4.94 -9.23
N ASN A 176 3.65 4.85 -8.32
CA ASN A 176 3.25 5.97 -7.46
C ASN A 176 4.37 6.37 -6.49
N VAL A 177 5.08 5.41 -5.89
CA VAL A 177 6.27 5.68 -5.06
C VAL A 177 7.33 6.41 -5.89
N ILE A 178 7.62 5.96 -7.10
CA ILE A 178 8.61 6.58 -8.01
C ILE A 178 8.21 8.03 -8.34
N ILE A 179 6.95 8.27 -8.69
CA ILE A 179 6.44 9.61 -9.04
C ILE A 179 6.62 10.58 -7.87
N ASN A 180 6.44 10.12 -6.63
CA ASN A 180 6.58 10.95 -5.44
C ASN A 180 8.03 11.13 -4.97
N SER A 181 8.94 10.25 -5.35
CA SER A 181 10.37 10.33 -5.00
C SER A 181 11.17 11.28 -5.91
N GLY A 182 10.68 11.55 -7.12
CA GLY A 182 11.37 12.37 -8.15
C GLY A 182 11.12 13.88 -8.08
N SER A 183 10.41 14.39 -7.10
CA SER A 183 10.09 15.81 -6.99
C SER A 183 11.28 16.60 -6.43
N GLN A 184 12.19 17.04 -7.31
CA GLN A 184 13.42 17.79 -6.98
C GLN A 184 13.19 19.21 -6.40
N ASN A 185 11.94 19.64 -6.14
CA ASN A 185 11.66 21.00 -5.68
C ASN A 185 11.44 21.12 -4.15
N ASP A 186 11.45 20.00 -3.42
CA ASP A 186 11.39 20.06 -1.96
C ASP A 186 12.83 20.11 -1.42
N ALA A 187 13.31 21.33 -1.08
CA ALA A 187 14.64 21.58 -0.49
C ALA A 187 14.86 20.86 0.86
N ASP A 188 13.86 20.17 1.36
CA ASP A 188 13.85 19.39 2.61
C ASP A 188 13.87 17.88 2.35
N SER A 189 14.60 17.39 1.32
CA SER A 189 14.67 15.97 0.99
C SER A 189 15.39 15.14 2.07
N HIS A 190 14.73 14.87 3.19
CA HIS A 190 15.12 13.81 4.14
C HIS A 190 14.94 12.38 3.55
N ASN A 191 14.55 12.28 2.26
CA ASN A 191 14.09 11.06 1.60
C ASN A 191 15.21 10.18 1.04
N GLU A 192 16.48 10.61 1.07
CA GLU A 192 17.58 9.86 0.44
C GLU A 192 17.92 8.52 1.10
N HIS A 193 17.31 8.21 2.25
CA HIS A 193 17.67 7.05 3.07
C HIS A 193 16.50 6.13 3.47
N THR A 194 15.28 6.35 2.98
CA THR A 194 14.17 5.44 3.28
C THR A 194 14.37 4.11 2.57
N GLN A 195 14.46 3.02 3.33
CA GLN A 195 14.43 1.67 2.79
C GLN A 195 13.01 1.32 2.36
N LEU A 196 12.83 0.74 1.17
CA LEU A 196 11.53 0.35 0.62
C LEU A 196 11.50 -1.15 0.36
N GLU A 197 10.41 -1.78 0.79
CA GLU A 197 10.16 -3.21 0.61
C GLU A 197 8.75 -3.43 0.07
N PHE A 198 8.59 -4.39 -0.84
CA PHE A 198 7.31 -4.72 -1.47
C PHE A 198 7.05 -6.21 -1.39
N TYR A 199 5.89 -6.60 -0.83
CA TYR A 199 5.50 -7.98 -0.61
C TYR A 199 4.13 -8.25 -1.19
N SER A 200 4.00 -9.24 -2.06
CA SER A 200 2.71 -9.72 -2.52
C SER A 200 2.34 -11.05 -1.88
N GLY A 201 1.05 -11.29 -1.71
CA GLY A 201 0.53 -12.56 -1.25
C GLY A 201 -0.46 -12.48 -0.09
N ASP A 202 -0.97 -13.64 0.28
CA ASP A 202 -1.97 -13.81 1.34
C ASP A 202 -1.40 -13.52 2.73
N TRP A 203 -2.15 -12.84 3.58
CA TRP A 203 -1.76 -12.47 4.94
C TRP A 203 -1.40 -13.65 5.83
N PHE A 204 -2.06 -14.79 5.65
CA PHE A 204 -1.76 -16.01 6.40
C PHE A 204 -0.35 -16.54 6.11
N HIS A 205 0.04 -16.60 4.84
CA HIS A 205 1.38 -17.06 4.46
C HIS A 205 2.45 -16.06 4.87
N LEU A 206 2.20 -14.75 4.69
CA LEU A 206 3.14 -13.70 5.07
C LEU A 206 3.32 -13.62 6.59
N SER A 207 2.26 -13.77 7.39
CA SER A 207 2.38 -13.77 8.85
C SER A 207 3.25 -14.93 9.34
N LYS A 208 3.09 -16.14 8.79
CA LYS A 208 3.95 -17.30 9.10
C LYS A 208 5.40 -17.08 8.69
N LEU A 209 5.62 -16.55 7.50
CA LEU A 209 6.97 -16.22 7.04
C LEU A 209 7.63 -15.21 7.97
N TRP A 210 6.91 -14.17 8.38
CA TRP A 210 7.44 -13.11 9.24
C TRP A 210 7.58 -13.52 10.70
N GLN A 211 6.92 -14.58 11.15
CA GLN A 211 7.16 -15.20 12.46
C GLN A 211 8.46 -16.01 12.48
N SER A 212 8.77 -16.72 11.38
CA SER A 212 9.90 -17.65 11.31
C SER A 212 11.25 -16.98 11.06
N SER A 213 11.27 -15.73 10.59
CA SER A 213 12.49 -14.95 10.35
C SER A 213 12.74 -13.95 11.49
N ALA A 214 14.02 -13.56 11.71
CA ALA A 214 14.37 -12.43 12.57
C ALA A 214 13.85 -11.13 11.94
N ASN A 215 12.54 -10.99 11.88
CA ASN A 215 11.87 -10.00 11.06
C ASN A 215 11.78 -8.65 11.77
N VAL A 216 11.89 -7.60 10.97
CA VAL A 216 11.70 -6.23 11.43
C VAL A 216 10.28 -6.07 11.97
N LYS A 217 10.15 -5.47 13.16
CA LYS A 217 8.86 -5.03 13.70
C LYS A 217 8.61 -3.58 13.31
N PHE A 218 7.35 -3.22 13.19
CA PHE A 218 6.92 -1.92 12.72
C PHE A 218 6.39 -1.06 13.85
N ASP A 219 6.81 0.21 13.87
CA ASP A 219 6.30 1.22 14.80
C ASP A 219 4.87 1.61 14.44
N TYR A 220 4.57 1.62 13.14
CA TYR A 220 3.24 1.91 12.61
C TYR A 220 2.83 0.87 11.57
N ILE A 221 1.58 0.45 11.65
CA ILE A 221 0.94 -0.34 10.59
C ILE A 221 -0.28 0.44 10.10
N PHE A 222 -0.32 0.68 8.79
CA PHE A 222 -1.43 1.32 8.10
C PHE A 222 -2.21 0.27 7.32
N THR A 223 -3.52 0.43 7.30
CA THR A 223 -4.39 -0.38 6.48
C THR A 223 -5.69 0.37 6.20
N SER A 224 -6.25 0.23 5.02
CA SER A 224 -7.48 0.90 4.65
C SER A 224 -8.40 -0.03 3.88
N GLU A 225 -9.69 -0.03 4.22
CA GLU A 225 -10.76 -0.79 3.58
C GLU A 225 -10.54 -2.32 3.58
N THR A 226 -9.79 -2.86 4.56
CA THR A 226 -9.38 -4.28 4.61
C THR A 226 -10.30 -5.18 5.45
N ILE A 227 -11.30 -4.60 6.16
CA ILE A 227 -12.28 -5.36 6.97
C ILE A 227 -13.61 -5.61 6.24
N TYR A 228 -13.56 -5.65 4.91
CA TYR A 228 -14.75 -5.79 4.05
C TYR A 228 -15.34 -7.20 4.02
N ARG A 229 -14.62 -8.21 4.55
CA ARG A 229 -15.05 -9.61 4.66
C ARG A 229 -14.68 -10.20 6.01
N THR A 230 -15.63 -10.81 6.70
CA THR A 230 -15.43 -11.38 8.04
C THR A 230 -14.53 -12.63 8.04
N ASP A 231 -14.51 -13.40 6.95
CA ASP A 231 -13.63 -14.57 6.80
C ASP A 231 -12.13 -14.21 6.67
N LEU A 232 -11.80 -12.94 6.48
CA LEU A 232 -10.42 -12.44 6.45
C LEU A 232 -9.95 -11.89 7.80
N TYR A 233 -10.82 -11.73 8.80
CA TYR A 233 -10.49 -11.09 10.07
C TYR A 233 -9.35 -11.78 10.81
N GLU A 234 -9.35 -13.11 10.86
CA GLU A 234 -8.26 -13.87 11.48
C GLU A 234 -6.91 -13.61 10.80
N ARG A 235 -6.88 -13.63 9.48
CA ARG A 235 -5.64 -13.42 8.71
C ARG A 235 -5.11 -12.00 8.87
N LEU A 236 -6.02 -11.01 8.80
CA LEU A 236 -5.67 -9.60 9.03
C LEU A 236 -5.15 -9.40 10.45
N HIS A 237 -5.86 -9.89 11.47
CA HIS A 237 -5.44 -9.77 12.86
C HIS A 237 -4.05 -10.38 13.07
N ASN A 238 -3.82 -11.59 12.56
CA ASN A 238 -2.55 -12.30 12.71
C ASN A 238 -1.37 -11.56 12.07
N ILE A 239 -1.54 -10.96 10.90
CA ILE A 239 -0.45 -10.20 10.27
C ILE A 239 -0.17 -8.89 11.04
N LEU A 240 -1.21 -8.23 11.58
CA LEU A 240 -1.05 -7.03 12.42
C LEU A 240 -0.30 -7.37 13.72
N GLU A 241 -0.74 -8.42 14.43
CA GLU A 241 -0.09 -8.88 15.65
C GLU A 241 1.35 -9.31 15.42
N THR A 242 1.59 -10.12 14.39
CA THR A 242 2.93 -10.62 14.05
C THR A 242 3.89 -9.49 13.71
N SER A 243 3.42 -8.43 13.10
CA SER A 243 4.27 -7.38 12.54
C SER A 243 4.48 -6.19 13.46
N LEU A 244 3.53 -5.90 14.38
CA LEU A 244 3.59 -4.72 15.24
C LEU A 244 4.64 -4.87 16.34
N CYS A 245 5.45 -3.82 16.59
CA CYS A 245 6.34 -3.77 17.76
C CYS A 245 5.53 -3.56 19.06
N GLN A 246 6.16 -3.73 20.23
CA GLN A 246 5.47 -3.68 21.53
C GLN A 246 4.78 -2.34 21.79
N SER A 247 5.40 -1.23 21.41
CA SER A 247 4.85 0.12 21.55
C SER A 247 4.26 0.69 20.25
N GLY A 248 4.00 -0.18 19.27
CA GLY A 248 3.53 0.22 17.96
C GLY A 248 2.04 0.59 17.93
N ILE A 249 1.64 1.21 16.83
CA ILE A 249 0.27 1.64 16.60
C ILE A 249 -0.19 1.12 15.24
N VAL A 250 -1.37 0.48 15.21
CA VAL A 250 -2.10 0.21 13.97
C VAL A 250 -3.10 1.35 13.76
N LEU A 251 -3.18 1.85 12.53
CA LEU A 251 -4.20 2.79 12.09
C LEU A 251 -4.95 2.18 10.90
N LEU A 252 -6.24 1.91 11.12
CA LEU A 252 -7.13 1.31 10.13
C LEU A 252 -8.22 2.32 9.75
N ALA A 253 -8.34 2.64 8.45
CA ALA A 253 -9.46 3.42 7.94
C ALA A 253 -10.49 2.49 7.32
N CYS A 254 -11.78 2.70 7.61
CA CYS A 254 -12.84 1.83 7.13
C CYS A 254 -14.20 2.52 7.04
N LYS A 255 -15.08 1.93 6.23
CA LYS A 255 -16.51 2.24 6.24
C LYS A 255 -17.17 1.62 7.48
N ALA A 256 -18.32 2.20 7.88
CA ALA A 256 -19.16 1.61 8.92
C ALA A 256 -19.64 0.21 8.53
N SER A 257 -19.91 -0.02 7.24
CA SER A 257 -20.42 -1.29 6.72
C SER A 257 -20.02 -1.48 5.25
N TYR A 258 -19.78 -2.73 4.88
CA TYR A 258 -19.54 -3.20 3.52
C TYR A 258 -20.70 -4.09 3.01
N GLY A 259 -21.91 -3.80 3.46
CA GLY A 259 -23.08 -4.64 3.16
C GLY A 259 -23.01 -5.97 3.89
N PRO A 260 -23.27 -7.10 3.22
CA PRO A 260 -23.25 -8.42 3.87
C PRO A 260 -21.85 -8.96 4.19
N GLY A 261 -20.79 -8.29 3.74
CA GLY A 261 -19.42 -8.80 3.83
C GLY A 261 -18.77 -8.62 5.20
N GLY A 262 -18.75 -7.37 5.70
CA GLY A 262 -18.12 -7.03 6.97
C GLY A 262 -18.50 -5.62 7.43
N ASN A 263 -18.16 -5.28 8.66
CA ASN A 263 -18.40 -3.96 9.23
C ASN A 263 -17.45 -3.67 10.40
N ILE A 264 -17.37 -2.41 10.81
CA ILE A 264 -16.49 -1.99 11.89
C ILE A 264 -16.87 -2.64 13.24
N PHE A 265 -18.15 -2.85 13.52
CA PHE A 265 -18.61 -3.36 14.83
C PHE A 265 -18.22 -4.81 15.01
N ASP A 266 -18.39 -5.64 13.97
CA ASP A 266 -17.96 -7.03 13.97
C ASP A 266 -16.43 -7.12 14.11
N TRP A 267 -15.67 -6.25 13.43
CA TRP A 267 -14.23 -6.18 13.58
C TRP A 267 -13.79 -5.82 15.00
N LEU A 268 -14.40 -4.80 15.62
CA LEU A 268 -14.09 -4.38 16.99
C LEU A 268 -14.41 -5.49 17.99
N THR A 269 -15.56 -6.14 17.85
CA THR A 269 -15.94 -7.28 18.70
C THR A 269 -14.95 -8.44 18.53
N TYR A 270 -14.52 -8.73 17.30
CA TYR A 270 -13.54 -9.76 17.02
C TYR A 270 -12.21 -9.47 17.71
N VAL A 271 -11.69 -8.25 17.59
CA VAL A 271 -10.42 -7.81 18.21
C VAL A 271 -10.51 -7.82 19.73
N GLU A 272 -11.62 -7.35 20.31
CA GLU A 272 -11.85 -7.34 21.75
C GLU A 272 -11.86 -8.76 22.34
N ASN A 273 -12.53 -9.70 21.67
CA ASN A 273 -12.59 -11.11 22.11
C ASN A 273 -11.21 -11.79 22.13
N LEU A 274 -10.28 -11.38 21.28
CA LEU A 274 -8.91 -11.90 21.28
C LEU A 274 -8.02 -11.27 22.37
N GLY A 275 -8.35 -10.07 22.84
CA GLY A 275 -7.65 -9.40 23.93
C GLY A 275 -6.20 -8.98 23.63
N VAL A 276 -5.76 -9.03 22.37
CA VAL A 276 -4.38 -8.67 21.97
C VAL A 276 -4.20 -7.17 21.81
N PHE A 277 -5.27 -6.50 21.36
CA PHE A 277 -5.25 -5.06 21.11
C PHE A 277 -6.36 -4.33 21.86
N GLN A 278 -6.01 -3.14 22.35
CA GLN A 278 -6.97 -2.12 22.77
C GLN A 278 -7.30 -1.23 21.57
N THR A 279 -8.57 -0.91 21.38
CA THR A 279 -9.06 -0.12 20.25
C THR A 279 -9.59 1.24 20.68
N THR A 280 -9.38 2.24 19.82
CA THR A 280 -10.02 3.57 19.92
C THR A 280 -10.52 3.97 18.56
N THR A 281 -11.77 4.40 18.46
CA THR A 281 -12.41 4.77 17.20
C THR A 281 -12.61 6.27 17.08
N PHE A 282 -12.33 6.80 15.89
CA PHE A 282 -12.56 8.20 15.54
C PHE A 282 -13.51 8.24 14.34
N LYS A 283 -14.72 8.75 14.57
CA LYS A 283 -15.70 8.95 13.50
C LYS A 283 -15.25 10.14 12.62
N LEU A 284 -15.25 9.93 11.31
CA LEU A 284 -14.93 10.98 10.36
C LEU A 284 -16.18 11.75 9.98
N THR A 285 -16.01 13.08 9.81
CA THR A 285 -17.08 13.94 9.31
C THR A 285 -17.06 13.89 7.79
N THR A 286 -17.89 13.03 7.21
CA THR A 286 -17.99 12.84 5.76
C THR A 286 -19.44 13.03 5.31
N SER A 287 -19.63 13.49 4.06
CA SER A 287 -20.93 13.44 3.39
C SER A 287 -21.14 12.04 2.81
N GLY A 288 -22.26 11.39 3.12
CA GLY A 288 -22.60 10.09 2.57
C GLY A 288 -22.25 8.92 3.49
N VAL A 289 -21.39 8.01 3.03
CA VAL A 289 -21.04 6.80 3.79
C VAL A 289 -20.26 7.12 5.04
N MET A 290 -20.73 6.61 6.19
CA MET A 290 -20.06 6.81 7.49
C MET A 290 -18.73 6.06 7.51
N ARG A 291 -17.64 6.75 7.87
CA ARG A 291 -16.28 6.21 7.92
C ARG A 291 -15.60 6.48 9.26
N TYR A 292 -14.60 5.67 9.57
CA TYR A 292 -13.88 5.69 10.84
C TYR A 292 -12.40 5.48 10.64
N ILE A 293 -11.61 6.06 11.57
CA ILE A 293 -10.25 5.61 11.87
C ILE A 293 -10.31 4.77 13.14
N VAL A 294 -9.77 3.58 13.09
CA VAL A 294 -9.56 2.71 14.26
C VAL A 294 -8.08 2.72 14.60
N LYS A 295 -7.75 3.21 15.78
CA LYS A 295 -6.41 3.10 16.35
C LYS A 295 -6.38 1.85 17.22
N MET A 296 -5.37 0.99 17.03
CA MET A 296 -5.15 -0.20 17.83
C MET A 296 -3.72 -0.15 18.41
N ILE A 297 -3.59 -0.48 19.68
CA ILE A 297 -2.31 -0.64 20.40
C ILE A 297 -2.34 -1.97 21.14
N ARG A 298 -1.18 -2.52 21.47
CA ARG A 298 -1.14 -3.74 22.28
C ARG A 298 -1.78 -3.52 23.65
N ALA A 299 -2.55 -4.53 24.12
CA ALA A 299 -3.21 -4.53 25.42
C ALA A 299 -2.22 -4.66 26.57
#